data_7f3b92b055e30ea072482750f39fe53a
#
_entry.id   7f3b92b055e30ea072482750f39fe53a
#
_cell.length_a   1.000
_cell.length_b   1.000
_cell.length_c   1.000
_cell.angle_alpha   90.00
_cell.angle_beta   90.00
_cell.angle_gamma   90.00
#
_symmetry.space_group_name_H-M   'P 1'
#
loop_
_entity.id
_entity.type
_entity.pdbx_description
1 polymer ?
#
loop_
_entity_poly.entity_id
_entity_poly.type
_entity_poly.pdbx_seq_one_letter_code
_entity_poly.pdbx_strand_id
1 'polypeptide(L)'
;MKRAAVEFIGPFFGRTILRLEPSSLMYANTHTEISVREIHPAEVVRLPPHPFRTQTSSGELRVGPAFVFEIPNVNFWGYYGGAVVTADNAVLADLSPEVWGPANHPIYSRWHLPKSRLLSGRIAIGVTPEASGNYYHWLLDLVPRVLLLKHAAQNFSNYDALLLNGSRANYEREILAALGVPPEKIRYVDSRERFQIASAVFPSMDINVIAPWKVHGLRDLPFSGKQNQHRRLYLSRARAAVRRIANENEISEILRHRNFEIVEAENLSWREQANLFAGASVIVAPHGAALANIVFCKPGTRVVEISTRAGYRDWYWQLAAVAGLSYEVMKAQRSGSFSGPYEIADMIVSRENLERLLESL
;
A
#
# COMPACT_ATOMS: atom_id res chain seq x y z
N MET A 1 -28.13 -0.48 12.49
CA MET A 1 -28.67 -0.51 13.87
C MET A 1 -27.67 0.00 14.92
N LYS A 2 -26.44 -0.55 15.04
CA LYS A 2 -25.48 -0.12 16.11
C LYS A 2 -25.14 1.37 16.06
N ARG A 3 -24.88 1.95 14.87
CA ARG A 3 -24.59 3.39 14.72
C ARG A 3 -25.75 4.25 15.18
N ALA A 4 -26.96 3.99 14.71
CA ALA A 4 -28.16 4.75 15.11
C ALA A 4 -28.40 4.70 16.62
N ALA A 5 -28.18 3.54 17.26
CA ALA A 5 -28.29 3.44 18.72
C ALA A 5 -27.25 4.30 19.43
N VAL A 6 -25.98 4.31 18.95
CA VAL A 6 -24.92 5.14 19.55
C VAL A 6 -25.18 6.63 19.33
N GLU A 7 -25.68 7.04 18.16
CA GLU A 7 -26.02 8.44 17.85
C GLU A 7 -27.24 8.92 18.65
N PHE A 8 -28.22 8.05 18.84
CA PHE A 8 -29.47 8.43 19.52
C PHE A 8 -29.38 8.41 21.05
N ILE A 9 -28.86 7.34 21.65
CA ILE A 9 -28.78 7.19 23.10
C ILE A 9 -27.38 7.45 23.68
N GLY A 10 -26.35 7.47 22.85
CA GLY A 10 -24.98 7.72 23.30
C GLY A 10 -24.81 9.00 24.12
N PRO A 11 -25.42 10.16 23.75
CA PRO A 11 -25.32 11.39 24.52
C PRO A 11 -25.82 11.27 25.95
N PHE A 12 -26.84 10.44 26.19
CA PHE A 12 -27.35 10.18 27.55
C PHE A 12 -26.32 9.46 28.44
N PHE A 13 -25.32 8.80 27.82
CA PHE A 13 -24.20 8.16 28.51
C PHE A 13 -22.89 8.94 28.34
N GLY A 14 -22.97 10.23 28.05
CA GLY A 14 -21.80 11.12 27.92
C GLY A 14 -20.98 10.93 26.64
N ARG A 15 -21.54 10.27 25.61
CA ARG A 15 -20.85 10.11 24.33
C ARG A 15 -21.11 11.31 23.42
N THR A 16 -20.05 11.85 22.86
CA THR A 16 -20.11 12.93 21.87
C THR A 16 -20.66 12.43 20.53
N ILE A 17 -21.57 13.18 19.92
CA ILE A 17 -22.04 12.95 18.55
C ILE A 17 -20.91 13.36 17.58
N LEU A 18 -20.55 12.44 16.69
CA LEU A 18 -19.55 12.66 15.66
C LEU A 18 -20.24 12.98 14.32
N ARG A 19 -19.75 14.03 13.65
CA ARG A 19 -20.18 14.43 12.30
C ARG A 19 -19.23 13.84 11.27
N LEU A 20 -19.75 13.31 10.16
CA LEU A 20 -18.95 12.89 9.01
C LEU A 20 -18.61 14.12 8.15
N GLU A 21 -17.32 14.35 7.92
CA GLU A 21 -16.83 15.33 6.98
C GLU A 21 -16.11 14.59 5.82
N PRO A 22 -16.68 14.64 4.61
CA PRO A 22 -16.17 13.82 3.49
C PRO A 22 -14.78 14.20 3.00
N SER A 23 -14.41 15.49 3.10
CA SER A 23 -13.16 16.00 2.53
C SER A 23 -12.42 16.93 3.49
N SER A 24 -11.20 16.54 3.84
CA SER A 24 -10.28 17.34 4.64
C SER A 24 -9.91 18.66 3.95
N LEU A 25 -9.83 18.67 2.61
CA LEU A 25 -9.55 19.88 1.84
C LEU A 25 -10.70 20.87 1.93
N MET A 26 -11.94 20.41 1.76
CA MET A 26 -13.12 21.27 1.92
C MET A 26 -13.28 21.78 3.35
N TYR A 27 -13.00 20.92 4.33
CA TYR A 27 -13.02 21.28 5.74
C TYR A 27 -11.99 22.38 6.04
N ALA A 28 -10.76 22.25 5.54
CA ALA A 28 -9.71 23.25 5.70
C ALA A 28 -10.05 24.63 5.09
N ASN A 29 -10.83 24.67 4.02
CA ASN A 29 -11.26 25.96 3.41
C ASN A 29 -12.13 26.80 4.34
N THR A 30 -12.75 26.19 5.35
CA THR A 30 -13.60 26.87 6.34
C THR A 30 -12.96 26.99 7.72
N HIS A 31 -11.74 26.44 7.89
CA HIS A 31 -11.01 26.39 9.15
C HIS A 31 -9.58 26.88 8.96
N THR A 32 -9.39 28.19 9.11
CA THR A 32 -8.14 28.89 8.79
C THR A 32 -6.94 28.50 9.65
N GLU A 33 -7.19 27.81 10.78
CA GLU A 33 -6.16 27.23 11.64
C GLU A 33 -5.53 25.96 11.06
N ILE A 34 -6.12 25.38 10.00
CA ILE A 34 -5.59 24.20 9.32
C ILE A 34 -4.65 24.65 8.20
N SER A 35 -3.42 24.18 8.24
CA SER A 35 -2.47 24.37 7.15
C SER A 35 -2.59 23.23 6.14
N VAL A 36 -2.67 23.60 4.86
CA VAL A 36 -2.69 22.64 3.73
C VAL A 36 -1.55 22.96 2.79
N ARG A 37 -0.78 21.93 2.44
CA ARG A 37 0.29 22.05 1.45
C ARG A 37 0.13 20.98 0.39
N GLU A 38 -0.01 21.40 -0.86
CA GLU A 38 0.10 20.50 -2.01
C GLU A 38 1.57 20.14 -2.24
N ILE A 39 1.87 18.84 -2.32
CA ILE A 39 3.22 18.32 -2.52
C ILE A 39 3.40 17.85 -3.96
N HIS A 40 2.38 17.19 -4.51
CA HIS A 40 2.38 16.73 -5.90
C HIS A 40 1.06 17.12 -6.56
N PRO A 41 1.09 17.66 -7.80
CA PRO A 41 -0.12 17.98 -8.55
C PRO A 41 -0.85 16.72 -9.03
N ALA A 42 -2.08 16.90 -9.49
CA ALA A 42 -2.81 15.83 -10.17
C ALA A 42 -2.11 15.44 -11.48
N GLU A 43 -2.13 14.14 -11.79
CA GLU A 43 -1.50 13.60 -12.98
C GLU A 43 -2.45 12.64 -13.72
N VAL A 44 -2.23 12.47 -15.03
CA VAL A 44 -2.93 11.47 -15.85
C VAL A 44 -1.90 10.57 -16.50
N VAL A 45 -2.00 9.27 -16.25
CA VAL A 45 -1.11 8.26 -16.83
C VAL A 45 -1.88 7.44 -17.87
N ARG A 46 -1.35 7.32 -19.08
CA ARG A 46 -1.90 6.41 -20.08
C ARG A 46 -1.55 4.97 -19.72
N LEU A 47 -2.58 4.14 -19.66
CA LEU A 47 -2.40 2.72 -19.40
C LEU A 47 -2.38 1.92 -20.71
N PRO A 48 -1.56 0.85 -20.82
CA PRO A 48 -1.59 -0.06 -21.96
C PRO A 48 -2.93 -0.82 -22.00
N PRO A 49 -3.22 -1.56 -23.09
CA PRO A 49 -4.40 -2.40 -23.16
C PRO A 49 -4.52 -3.33 -21.95
N HIS A 50 -5.74 -3.46 -21.42
CA HIS A 50 -5.98 -4.26 -20.22
C HIS A 50 -5.86 -5.77 -20.55
N PRO A 51 -5.14 -6.59 -19.74
CA PRO A 51 -4.87 -8.01 -20.07
C PRO A 51 -6.10 -8.91 -20.25
N PHE A 52 -7.21 -8.55 -19.62
CA PHE A 52 -8.45 -9.36 -19.64
C PHE A 52 -9.66 -8.66 -20.26
N ARG A 53 -9.57 -7.38 -20.60
CA ARG A 53 -10.68 -6.65 -21.23
C ARG A 53 -10.39 -6.48 -22.72
N THR A 54 -11.39 -6.75 -23.54
CA THR A 54 -11.31 -6.63 -25.01
C THR A 54 -11.53 -5.19 -25.50
N GLN A 55 -11.73 -4.23 -24.61
CA GLN A 55 -11.94 -2.84 -25.01
C GLN A 55 -10.62 -2.20 -25.45
N THR A 56 -10.63 -1.68 -26.66
CA THR A 56 -9.54 -0.95 -27.32
C THR A 56 -9.32 0.47 -26.77
N SER A 57 -10.09 0.92 -25.78
CA SER A 57 -9.88 2.21 -25.15
C SER A 57 -8.61 2.17 -24.32
N SER A 58 -7.61 2.94 -24.73
CA SER A 58 -6.48 3.27 -23.85
C SER A 58 -7.02 3.74 -22.51
N GLY A 59 -6.79 2.95 -21.45
CA GLY A 59 -7.20 3.34 -20.12
C GLY A 59 -6.42 4.58 -19.67
N GLU A 60 -7.05 5.42 -18.89
CA GLU A 60 -6.37 6.50 -18.17
C GLU A 60 -6.43 6.21 -16.68
N LEU A 61 -5.29 6.29 -16.03
CA LEU A 61 -5.19 6.35 -14.57
C LEU A 61 -5.13 7.82 -14.18
N ARG A 62 -6.20 8.33 -13.58
CA ARG A 62 -6.25 9.68 -13.04
C ARG A 62 -5.80 9.65 -11.59
N VAL A 63 -4.71 10.33 -11.31
CA VAL A 63 -4.13 10.48 -9.98
C VAL A 63 -4.48 11.87 -9.47
N GLY A 64 -5.13 11.94 -8.31
CA GLY A 64 -5.41 13.21 -7.65
C GLY A 64 -4.13 13.88 -7.12
N PRO A 65 -4.23 15.16 -6.74
CA PRO A 65 -3.10 15.84 -6.09
C PRO A 65 -2.83 15.24 -4.71
N ALA A 66 -1.57 15.26 -4.29
CA ALA A 66 -1.16 14.79 -2.97
C ALA A 66 -0.89 15.97 -2.03
N PHE A 67 -1.53 15.94 -0.87
CA PHE A 67 -1.46 17.01 0.13
C PHE A 67 -0.84 16.52 1.45
N VAL A 68 -0.37 17.49 2.23
CA VAL A 68 -0.10 17.33 3.66
C VAL A 68 -0.91 18.38 4.41
N PHE A 69 -1.66 17.92 5.41
CA PHE A 69 -2.48 18.72 6.30
C PHE A 69 -1.83 18.81 7.67
N GLU A 70 -1.77 20.01 8.26
CA GLU A 70 -1.45 20.16 9.67
C GLU A 70 -2.69 20.68 10.39
N ILE A 71 -3.21 19.85 11.31
CA ILE A 71 -4.51 20.03 11.95
C ILE A 71 -4.28 20.15 13.46
N PRO A 72 -4.68 21.26 14.10
CA PRO A 72 -4.57 21.43 15.54
C PRO A 72 -5.64 20.65 16.30
N ASN A 73 -5.34 20.28 17.54
CA ASN A 73 -6.29 19.72 18.52
C ASN A 73 -7.09 18.50 18.03
N VAL A 74 -6.39 17.51 17.46
CA VAL A 74 -7.00 16.31 16.90
C VAL A 74 -7.09 15.20 17.94
N ASN A 75 -8.21 14.46 17.93
CA ASN A 75 -8.32 13.13 18.53
C ASN A 75 -8.04 12.08 17.44
N PHE A 76 -7.00 11.29 17.61
CA PHE A 76 -6.62 10.22 16.69
C PHE A 76 -6.79 8.86 17.35
N TRP A 77 -7.48 7.93 16.67
CA TRP A 77 -7.60 6.54 17.09
C TRP A 77 -6.89 5.63 16.09
N GLY A 78 -5.96 4.79 16.57
CA GLY A 78 -5.09 3.94 15.75
C GLY A 78 -5.74 2.71 15.12
N TYR A 79 -7.07 2.67 15.01
CA TYR A 79 -7.80 1.56 14.40
C TYR A 79 -7.59 1.53 12.88
N TYR A 80 -7.25 0.36 12.33
CA TYR A 80 -7.15 0.04 10.91
C TYR A 80 -6.26 1.04 10.13
N GLY A 81 -6.84 2.04 9.47
CA GLY A 81 -6.16 3.14 8.78
C GLY A 81 -6.14 4.45 9.56
N GLY A 82 -6.61 4.41 10.81
CA GLY A 82 -6.76 5.57 11.67
C GLY A 82 -8.16 6.18 11.60
N ALA A 83 -8.55 6.89 12.67
CA ALA A 83 -9.70 7.78 12.68
C ALA A 83 -9.26 9.16 13.18
N VAL A 84 -9.51 10.17 12.38
CA VAL A 84 -9.15 11.56 12.63
C VAL A 84 -10.40 12.32 13.04
N VAL A 85 -10.45 12.80 14.27
CA VAL A 85 -11.58 13.57 14.81
C VAL A 85 -11.09 14.96 15.21
N THR A 86 -11.66 15.98 14.62
CA THR A 86 -11.34 17.39 14.90
C THR A 86 -11.88 17.87 16.23
N ALA A 87 -11.49 19.05 16.68
CA ALA A 87 -11.93 19.65 17.95
C ALA A 87 -13.44 19.86 17.99
N ASP A 88 -14.10 20.14 16.87
CA ASP A 88 -15.54 20.31 16.72
C ASP A 88 -16.29 19.00 16.40
N ASN A 89 -15.64 17.84 16.64
CA ASN A 89 -16.17 16.50 16.47
C ASN A 89 -16.49 16.08 15.03
N ALA A 90 -15.84 16.66 14.02
CA ALA A 90 -15.88 16.17 12.65
C ALA A 90 -14.90 15.00 12.48
N VAL A 91 -15.36 13.91 11.86
CA VAL A 91 -14.50 12.80 11.40
C VAL A 91 -14.13 13.06 9.96
N LEU A 92 -12.87 13.30 9.70
CA LEU A 92 -12.35 13.55 8.35
C LEU A 92 -12.25 12.22 7.59
N ALA A 93 -13.23 11.97 6.71
CA ALA A 93 -13.43 10.68 6.09
C ALA A 93 -12.30 10.24 5.16
N ASP A 94 -11.74 11.16 4.40
CA ASP A 94 -10.61 10.93 3.49
C ASP A 94 -9.26 10.70 4.22
N LEU A 95 -9.19 11.04 5.52
CA LEU A 95 -8.08 10.70 6.40
C LEU A 95 -8.42 9.57 7.39
N SER A 96 -9.65 9.05 7.34
CA SER A 96 -10.19 7.99 8.22
C SER A 96 -10.80 6.87 7.36
N PRO A 97 -10.01 6.13 6.61
CA PRO A 97 -10.51 5.20 5.60
C PRO A 97 -11.23 4.00 6.23
N GLU A 98 -12.30 3.58 5.56
CA GLU A 98 -13.03 2.37 5.86
C GLU A 98 -13.45 1.67 4.57
N VAL A 99 -13.16 0.37 4.45
CA VAL A 99 -13.40 -0.45 3.25
C VAL A 99 -14.88 -0.45 2.84
N TRP A 100 -15.76 -0.44 3.84
CA TRP A 100 -17.22 -0.48 3.62
C TRP A 100 -17.85 0.91 3.49
N GLY A 101 -17.04 1.93 3.27
CA GLY A 101 -17.43 3.32 3.15
C GLY A 101 -17.35 4.10 4.46
N PRO A 102 -17.11 5.41 4.38
CA PRO A 102 -16.78 6.25 5.54
C PRO A 102 -17.82 6.22 6.66
N ALA A 103 -19.10 6.13 6.31
CA ALA A 103 -20.21 6.08 7.28
C ALA A 103 -20.24 4.79 8.12
N ASN A 104 -19.52 3.74 7.68
CA ASN A 104 -19.44 2.46 8.40
C ASN A 104 -18.23 2.38 9.33
N HIS A 105 -17.41 3.42 9.41
CA HIS A 105 -16.23 3.41 10.27
C HIS A 105 -16.63 3.09 11.72
N PRO A 106 -15.93 2.12 12.38
CA PRO A 106 -16.28 1.67 13.74
C PRO A 106 -16.31 2.77 14.81
N ILE A 107 -15.67 3.92 14.53
CA ILE A 107 -15.70 5.07 15.43
C ILE A 107 -17.14 5.55 15.73
N TYR A 108 -18.08 5.37 14.78
CA TYR A 108 -19.48 5.74 14.96
C TYR A 108 -20.31 4.73 15.76
N SER A 109 -19.90 3.45 15.78
CA SER A 109 -20.69 2.36 16.32
C SER A 109 -20.14 1.75 17.62
N ARG A 110 -18.91 2.08 18.01
CA ARG A 110 -18.32 1.58 19.26
C ARG A 110 -18.82 2.39 20.47
N TRP A 111 -19.34 1.73 21.47
CA TRP A 111 -19.76 2.33 22.73
C TRP A 111 -18.57 2.85 23.55
N HIS A 112 -17.45 2.13 23.55
CA HIS A 112 -16.25 2.49 24.28
C HIS A 112 -15.06 2.55 23.34
N LEU A 113 -14.43 3.71 23.26
CA LEU A 113 -13.13 3.90 22.64
C LEU A 113 -12.04 3.76 23.70
N PRO A 114 -10.80 3.41 23.32
CA PRO A 114 -9.67 3.44 24.26
C PRO A 114 -9.56 4.79 24.97
N LYS A 115 -9.07 4.78 26.22
CA LYS A 115 -8.78 6.03 26.94
C LYS A 115 -7.79 6.87 26.15
N SER A 116 -8.10 8.14 25.93
CA SER A 116 -7.22 9.06 25.22
C SER A 116 -5.99 9.38 26.04
N ARG A 117 -4.80 9.39 25.39
CA ARG A 117 -3.54 9.86 25.97
C ARG A 117 -3.11 11.13 25.26
N LEU A 118 -2.56 12.08 26.02
CA LEU A 118 -2.01 13.29 25.43
C LEU A 118 -0.67 12.98 24.76
N LEU A 119 -0.51 13.41 23.50
CA LEU A 119 0.77 13.52 22.83
C LEU A 119 1.10 14.98 22.56
N SER A 120 2.13 15.44 23.22
CA SER A 120 2.65 16.81 23.03
C SER A 120 3.52 16.90 21.79
N GLY A 121 3.62 18.10 21.24
CA GLY A 121 4.47 18.39 20.08
C GLY A 121 3.76 18.21 18.74
N ARG A 122 4.58 18.21 17.69
CA ARG A 122 4.16 18.09 16.30
C ARG A 122 4.25 16.64 15.86
N ILE A 123 3.13 15.97 15.71
CA ILE A 123 3.04 14.53 15.51
C ILE A 123 2.68 14.20 14.05
N ALA A 124 3.58 13.51 13.37
CA ALA A 124 3.33 13.00 12.01
C ALA A 124 2.57 11.68 12.06
N ILE A 125 1.59 11.48 11.17
CA ILE A 125 0.73 10.29 11.17
C ILE A 125 0.72 9.65 9.77
N GLY A 126 1.45 8.53 9.63
CA GLY A 126 1.54 7.75 8.40
C GLY A 126 0.71 6.45 8.43
N VAL A 127 -0.16 6.26 9.43
CA VAL A 127 -1.01 5.06 9.57
C VAL A 127 -1.85 4.84 8.32
N THR A 128 -1.87 3.59 7.82
CA THR A 128 -2.46 3.24 6.52
C THR A 128 -3.21 1.91 6.64
N PRO A 129 -4.41 1.74 6.05
CA PRO A 129 -5.12 0.47 6.02
C PRO A 129 -4.25 -0.66 5.47
N GLU A 130 -4.49 -1.88 5.93
CA GLU A 130 -3.85 -3.11 5.45
C GLU A 130 -2.31 -3.17 5.60
N ALA A 131 -1.64 -2.09 6.02
CA ALA A 131 -0.18 -2.05 6.13
C ALA A 131 0.36 -3.00 7.22
N SER A 132 -0.45 -3.34 8.23
CA SER A 132 -0.06 -4.30 9.25
C SER A 132 -0.11 -5.72 8.71
N GLY A 133 1.06 -6.28 8.36
CA GLY A 133 1.22 -7.66 7.88
C GLY A 133 1.03 -7.84 6.37
N ASN A 134 0.84 -6.78 5.60
CA ASN A 134 0.79 -6.85 4.14
C ASN A 134 1.88 -5.97 3.51
N TYR A 135 2.90 -6.63 2.95
CA TYR A 135 4.05 -5.97 2.33
C TYR A 135 3.67 -5.02 1.19
N TYR A 136 2.66 -5.38 0.35
CA TYR A 136 2.19 -4.51 -0.74
C TYR A 136 1.72 -3.16 -0.20
N HIS A 137 0.78 -3.16 0.75
CA HIS A 137 0.24 -1.93 1.32
C HIS A 137 1.28 -1.16 2.15
N TRP A 138 2.19 -1.88 2.80
CA TRP A 138 3.27 -1.23 3.52
C TRP A 138 4.20 -0.49 2.57
N LEU A 139 4.66 -1.14 1.47
CA LEU A 139 5.58 -0.54 0.50
C LEU A 139 4.91 0.53 -0.38
N LEU A 140 3.71 0.27 -0.93
CA LEU A 140 3.11 1.10 -1.98
C LEU A 140 2.09 2.13 -1.46
N ASP A 141 1.60 1.96 -0.23
CA ASP A 141 0.67 2.93 0.36
C ASP A 141 1.27 3.65 1.59
N LEU A 142 1.89 2.94 2.55
CA LEU A 142 2.42 3.57 3.76
C LEU A 142 3.73 4.33 3.50
N VAL A 143 4.70 3.72 2.83
CA VAL A 143 6.01 4.36 2.55
C VAL A 143 5.86 5.67 1.77
N PRO A 144 5.03 5.76 0.71
CA PRO A 144 4.76 7.03 0.03
C PRO A 144 4.18 8.12 0.95
N ARG A 145 3.34 7.76 1.92
CA ARG A 145 2.84 8.72 2.91
C ARG A 145 3.95 9.26 3.81
N VAL A 146 4.91 8.39 4.18
CA VAL A 146 6.11 8.83 4.92
C VAL A 146 7.00 9.73 4.05
N LEU A 147 7.08 9.49 2.73
CA LEU A 147 7.75 10.39 1.79
C LEU A 147 7.08 11.76 1.72
N LEU A 148 5.74 11.85 1.69
CA LEU A 148 5.01 13.13 1.74
C LEU A 148 5.34 13.90 3.02
N LEU A 149 5.36 13.22 4.17
CA LEU A 149 5.74 13.82 5.46
C LEU A 149 7.17 14.34 5.44
N LYS A 150 8.11 13.58 4.85
CA LYS A 150 9.51 14.01 4.67
C LYS A 150 9.60 15.27 3.81
N HIS A 151 8.90 15.34 2.69
CA HIS A 151 8.87 16.50 1.80
C HIS A 151 8.26 17.72 2.48
N ALA A 152 7.16 17.55 3.23
CA ALA A 152 6.50 18.66 3.92
C ALA A 152 7.36 19.30 5.00
N ALA A 153 8.14 18.51 5.72
CA ALA A 153 8.99 19.00 6.81
C ALA A 153 10.46 19.17 6.42
N GLN A 154 10.86 18.82 5.18
CA GLN A 154 12.23 18.74 4.68
C GLN A 154 13.06 17.61 5.32
N ASN A 155 12.81 17.31 6.59
CA ASN A 155 13.40 16.18 7.32
C ASN A 155 12.52 15.76 8.51
N PHE A 156 12.80 14.62 9.12
CA PHE A 156 12.04 14.12 10.26
C PHE A 156 12.38 14.78 11.59
N SER A 157 13.43 15.62 11.69
CA SER A 157 13.78 16.32 12.93
C SER A 157 12.67 17.30 13.37
N ASN A 158 11.89 17.80 12.41
CA ASN A 158 10.80 18.75 12.64
C ASN A 158 9.49 18.09 13.15
N TYR A 159 9.50 16.79 13.41
CA TYR A 159 8.43 16.07 14.08
C TYR A 159 8.93 15.53 15.42
N ASP A 160 8.09 15.54 16.45
CA ASP A 160 8.39 14.96 17.75
C ASP A 160 8.20 13.45 17.77
N ALA A 161 7.20 12.96 17.00
CA ALA A 161 6.99 11.53 16.75
C ALA A 161 6.35 11.27 15.38
N LEU A 162 6.56 10.05 14.89
CA LEU A 162 5.90 9.50 13.70
C LEU A 162 5.08 8.27 14.10
N LEU A 163 3.76 8.38 14.01
CA LEU A 163 2.83 7.28 14.26
C LEU A 163 2.66 6.45 12.98
N LEU A 164 2.92 5.15 13.09
CA LEU A 164 2.78 4.18 12.02
C LEU A 164 2.02 2.95 12.52
N ASN A 165 1.40 2.21 11.62
CA ASN A 165 1.03 0.84 11.86
C ASN A 165 1.94 -0.10 11.07
N GLY A 166 2.06 -1.35 11.48
CA GLY A 166 2.94 -2.34 10.85
C GLY A 166 3.07 -3.59 11.69
N SER A 167 3.78 -4.57 11.17
CA SER A 167 4.10 -5.83 11.84
C SER A 167 5.42 -5.79 12.62
N ARG A 168 6.16 -4.70 12.52
CA ARG A 168 7.53 -4.52 13.02
C ARG A 168 8.54 -5.48 12.37
N ALA A 169 8.26 -5.89 11.14
CA ALA A 169 9.13 -6.75 10.36
C ALA A 169 10.47 -6.07 10.02
N ASN A 170 11.47 -6.87 9.63
CA ASN A 170 12.80 -6.35 9.30
C ASN A 170 12.76 -5.36 8.14
N TYR A 171 11.99 -5.67 7.08
CA TYR A 171 11.86 -4.80 5.92
C TYR A 171 11.33 -3.40 6.28
N GLU A 172 10.44 -3.30 7.27
CA GLU A 172 9.91 -2.01 7.73
C GLU A 172 11.01 -1.14 8.32
N ARG A 173 11.86 -1.72 9.19
CA ARG A 173 12.99 -1.01 9.78
C ARG A 173 14.03 -0.60 8.74
N GLU A 174 14.33 -1.48 7.80
CA GLU A 174 15.29 -1.19 6.73
C GLU A 174 14.83 -0.04 5.83
N ILE A 175 13.55 -0.03 5.43
CA ILE A 175 13.00 1.03 4.58
C ILE A 175 12.89 2.34 5.36
N LEU A 176 12.45 2.34 6.62
CA LEU A 176 12.39 3.55 7.44
C LEU A 176 13.79 4.15 7.67
N ALA A 177 14.80 3.30 7.88
CA ALA A 177 16.20 3.75 7.95
C ALA A 177 16.68 4.32 6.60
N ALA A 178 16.33 3.72 5.48
CA ALA A 178 16.64 4.22 4.14
C ALA A 178 15.98 5.58 3.86
N LEU A 179 14.78 5.82 4.41
CA LEU A 179 14.09 7.11 4.38
C LEU A 179 14.76 8.17 5.27
N GLY A 180 15.63 7.75 6.19
CA GLY A 180 16.26 8.62 7.19
C GLY A 180 15.34 8.94 8.38
N VAL A 181 14.38 8.06 8.68
CA VAL A 181 13.51 8.20 9.86
C VAL A 181 14.31 7.82 11.11
N PRO A 182 14.47 8.72 12.10
CA PRO A 182 15.14 8.39 13.36
C PRO A 182 14.35 7.32 14.14
N PRO A 183 14.97 6.22 14.54
CA PRO A 183 14.26 5.11 15.20
C PRO A 183 13.50 5.52 16.47
N GLU A 184 14.05 6.46 17.22
CA GLU A 184 13.48 6.97 18.48
C GLU A 184 12.17 7.77 18.27
N LYS A 185 11.91 8.25 17.06
CA LYS A 185 10.68 8.96 16.70
C LYS A 185 9.56 8.03 16.24
N ILE A 186 9.87 6.77 15.90
CA ILE A 186 8.90 5.81 15.39
C ILE A 186 8.07 5.27 16.55
N ARG A 187 6.76 5.38 16.41
CA ARG A 187 5.80 4.77 17.33
C ARG A 187 4.75 3.97 16.54
N TYR A 188 4.78 2.66 16.71
CA TYR A 188 3.74 1.79 16.17
C TYR A 188 2.48 1.86 17.00
N VAL A 189 1.34 2.05 16.35
CA VAL A 189 0.03 2.19 16.96
C VAL A 189 -0.97 1.18 16.40
N ASP A 190 -1.95 0.85 17.21
CA ASP A 190 -3.04 -0.08 16.86
C ASP A 190 -4.39 0.37 17.45
N SER A 191 -5.41 -0.47 17.30
CA SER A 191 -6.78 -0.19 17.73
C SER A 191 -6.96 0.00 19.25
N ARG A 192 -5.95 -0.33 20.07
CA ARG A 192 -5.98 -0.15 21.53
C ARG A 192 -5.52 1.24 21.94
N GLU A 193 -5.04 2.04 21.01
CA GLU A 193 -4.46 3.35 21.31
C GLU A 193 -5.29 4.48 20.69
N ARG A 194 -5.52 5.49 21.52
CA ARG A 194 -6.15 6.75 21.15
C ARG A 194 -5.37 7.90 21.74
N PHE A 195 -5.22 8.97 20.96
CA PHE A 195 -4.43 10.13 21.36
C PHE A 195 -5.20 11.43 21.17
N GLN A 196 -4.97 12.37 22.08
CA GLN A 196 -5.24 13.79 21.87
C GLN A 196 -3.92 14.45 21.48
N ILE A 197 -3.89 15.12 20.33
CA ILE A 197 -2.68 15.64 19.70
C ILE A 197 -2.87 17.13 19.46
N ALA A 198 -1.94 17.95 19.98
CA ALA A 198 -2.02 19.40 19.85
C ALA A 198 -1.76 19.87 18.40
N SER A 199 -0.79 19.28 17.70
CA SER A 199 -0.51 19.52 16.28
C SER A 199 -0.27 18.17 15.58
N ALA A 200 -1.20 17.77 14.70
CA ALA A 200 -1.14 16.52 13.97
C ALA A 200 -0.93 16.78 12.48
N VAL A 201 0.04 16.08 11.88
CA VAL A 201 0.38 16.23 10.46
C VAL A 201 0.01 14.96 9.71
N PHE A 202 -0.90 15.10 8.74
CA PHE A 202 -1.46 13.99 7.95
C PHE A 202 -1.13 14.17 6.48
N PRO A 203 -0.52 13.20 5.81
CA PRO A 203 -0.51 13.15 4.35
C PRO A 203 -1.86 12.64 3.83
N SER A 204 -2.26 13.06 2.64
CA SER A 204 -3.42 12.50 1.93
C SER A 204 -3.32 10.99 1.80
N MET A 205 -4.46 10.32 1.65
CA MET A 205 -4.55 8.86 1.70
C MET A 205 -5.11 8.29 0.39
N ASP A 206 -4.20 8.04 -0.56
CA ASP A 206 -4.51 7.41 -1.85
C ASP A 206 -4.14 5.93 -1.80
N ILE A 207 -5.05 5.10 -1.25
CA ILE A 207 -4.84 3.66 -1.10
C ILE A 207 -5.07 2.97 -2.44
N ASN A 208 -4.17 2.03 -2.80
CA ASN A 208 -4.19 1.31 -4.07
C ASN A 208 -4.10 2.20 -5.33
N VAL A 209 -3.77 3.48 -5.18
CA VAL A 209 -3.51 4.38 -6.30
C VAL A 209 -2.02 4.39 -6.60
N ILE A 210 -1.65 3.99 -7.82
CA ILE A 210 -0.25 3.96 -8.27
C ILE A 210 0.07 5.29 -8.96
N ALA A 211 0.60 6.24 -8.20
CA ALA A 211 1.01 7.53 -8.70
C ALA A 211 2.47 7.54 -9.20
N PRO A 212 2.83 8.29 -10.26
CA PRO A 212 4.21 8.43 -10.71
C PRO A 212 5.16 8.88 -9.60
N TRP A 213 4.77 9.87 -8.82
CA TRP A 213 5.59 10.36 -7.71
C TRP A 213 5.88 9.29 -6.65
N LYS A 214 4.96 8.35 -6.40
CA LYS A 214 5.17 7.20 -5.49
C LYS A 214 6.27 6.28 -6.03
N VAL A 215 6.19 5.95 -7.32
CA VAL A 215 7.18 5.09 -8.00
C VAL A 215 8.55 5.75 -7.99
N HIS A 216 8.64 7.04 -8.33
CA HIS A 216 9.90 7.79 -8.30
C HIS A 216 10.49 7.83 -6.89
N GLY A 217 9.70 8.23 -5.89
CA GLY A 217 10.17 8.32 -4.51
C GLY A 217 10.63 6.98 -3.91
N LEU A 218 10.02 5.86 -4.32
CA LEU A 218 10.47 4.52 -3.92
C LEU A 218 11.78 4.13 -4.61
N ARG A 219 11.97 4.46 -5.89
CA ARG A 219 13.21 4.21 -6.64
C ARG A 219 14.39 5.04 -6.15
N ASP A 220 14.13 6.21 -5.57
CA ASP A 220 15.14 7.10 -5.00
C ASP A 220 15.64 6.63 -3.62
N LEU A 221 15.04 5.60 -3.03
CA LEU A 221 15.52 5.03 -1.78
C LEU A 221 16.94 4.45 -1.96
N PRO A 222 17.86 4.67 -1.00
CA PRO A 222 19.23 4.20 -1.12
C PRO A 222 19.32 2.68 -0.92
N PHE A 223 19.26 1.95 -2.02
CA PHE A 223 19.67 0.55 -2.12
C PHE A 223 20.79 0.45 -3.17
N SER A 224 21.70 -0.49 -3.03
CA SER A 224 22.98 -0.50 -3.79
C SER A 224 22.86 -0.88 -5.28
N GLY A 225 21.76 -0.61 -5.94
CA GLY A 225 21.34 -1.11 -7.23
C GLY A 225 22.13 -0.65 -8.46
N LYS A 226 23.45 -0.78 -8.46
CA LYS A 226 24.30 -0.60 -9.66
C LYS A 226 24.77 -1.94 -10.23
N GLN A 227 23.86 -2.80 -10.61
CA GLN A 227 24.25 -4.00 -11.37
C GLN A 227 23.44 -4.08 -12.64
N ASN A 228 24.15 -3.95 -13.80
CA ASN A 228 23.64 -4.36 -15.10
C ASN A 228 23.64 -5.90 -15.16
N GLN A 229 22.73 -6.52 -14.41
CA GLN A 229 22.53 -7.96 -14.48
C GLN A 229 21.22 -8.19 -15.21
N HIS A 230 21.28 -8.87 -16.33
CA HIS A 230 20.09 -9.31 -17.08
C HIS A 230 19.49 -10.57 -16.41
N ARG A 231 19.11 -10.46 -15.13
CA ARG A 231 18.59 -11.60 -14.35
C ARG A 231 17.19 -11.97 -14.82
N ARG A 232 16.92 -13.25 -14.87
CA ARG A 232 15.59 -13.81 -15.10
C ARG A 232 15.11 -14.42 -13.79
N LEU A 233 14.04 -13.90 -13.23
CA LEU A 233 13.58 -14.25 -11.89
C LEU A 233 12.23 -14.96 -11.94
N TYR A 234 12.10 -16.04 -11.18
CA TYR A 234 10.82 -16.61 -10.82
C TYR A 234 10.61 -16.47 -9.31
N LEU A 235 9.53 -15.80 -8.92
CA LEU A 235 9.17 -15.62 -7.51
C LEU A 235 8.36 -16.82 -7.07
N SER A 236 8.96 -17.67 -6.25
CA SER A 236 8.28 -18.85 -5.66
C SER A 236 7.27 -18.41 -4.60
N ARG A 237 6.16 -19.14 -4.53
CA ARG A 237 5.16 -19.04 -3.47
C ARG A 237 4.96 -20.36 -2.73
N ALA A 238 5.93 -21.27 -2.79
CA ALA A 238 5.84 -22.59 -2.16
C ALA A 238 5.48 -22.51 -0.65
N ARG A 239 5.97 -21.47 0.04
CA ARG A 239 5.72 -21.27 1.48
C ARG A 239 4.54 -20.38 1.79
N ALA A 240 3.85 -19.84 0.78
CA ALA A 240 2.70 -18.97 1.01
C ALA A 240 1.49 -19.78 1.51
N ALA A 241 0.63 -19.13 2.29
CA ALA A 241 -0.59 -19.77 2.78
C ALA A 241 -1.65 -19.97 1.68
N VAL A 242 -1.60 -19.14 0.60
CA VAL A 242 -2.61 -19.11 -0.47
C VAL A 242 -1.96 -18.80 -1.82
N ARG A 243 -2.66 -19.12 -2.90
CA ARG A 243 -2.23 -18.82 -4.28
C ARG A 243 -0.85 -19.41 -4.61
N ARG A 244 -0.58 -20.64 -4.14
CA ARG A 244 0.60 -21.40 -4.52
C ARG A 244 0.44 -21.96 -5.93
N ILE A 245 1.53 -22.33 -6.56
CA ILE A 245 1.49 -23.12 -7.79
C ILE A 245 1.53 -24.61 -7.37
N ALA A 246 0.44 -25.35 -7.59
CA ALA A 246 0.31 -26.73 -7.15
C ALA A 246 1.34 -27.68 -7.81
N ASN A 247 1.74 -27.36 -9.04
CA ASN A 247 2.80 -28.08 -9.76
C ASN A 247 4.12 -27.28 -9.81
N GLU A 248 4.47 -26.55 -8.75
CA GLU A 248 5.63 -25.63 -8.74
C GLU A 248 6.96 -26.34 -8.95
N ASN A 249 7.11 -27.59 -8.52
CA ASN A 249 8.34 -28.35 -8.74
C ASN A 249 8.63 -28.53 -10.24
N GLU A 250 7.63 -28.96 -11.02
CA GLU A 250 7.73 -29.09 -12.48
C GLU A 250 8.04 -27.74 -13.13
N ILE A 251 7.30 -26.70 -12.76
CA ILE A 251 7.46 -25.34 -13.30
C ILE A 251 8.85 -24.79 -13.01
N SER A 252 9.33 -24.97 -11.78
CA SER A 252 10.67 -24.51 -11.36
C SER A 252 11.79 -25.22 -12.10
N GLU A 253 11.63 -26.49 -12.44
CA GLU A 253 12.60 -27.25 -13.24
C GLU A 253 12.69 -26.69 -14.67
N ILE A 254 11.56 -26.48 -15.33
CA ILE A 254 11.49 -25.88 -16.66
C ILE A 254 12.15 -24.49 -16.66
N LEU A 255 11.84 -23.67 -15.65
CA LEU A 255 12.38 -22.32 -15.53
C LEU A 255 13.89 -22.31 -15.32
N ARG A 256 14.45 -23.23 -14.47
CA ARG A 256 15.90 -23.36 -14.30
C ARG A 256 16.61 -23.70 -15.61
N HIS A 257 16.03 -24.59 -16.42
CA HIS A 257 16.57 -24.90 -17.77
C HIS A 257 16.58 -23.71 -18.73
N ARG A 258 15.80 -22.67 -18.43
CA ARG A 258 15.74 -21.39 -19.16
C ARG A 258 16.47 -20.25 -18.44
N ASN A 259 17.40 -20.60 -17.53
CA ASN A 259 18.24 -19.69 -16.76
C ASN A 259 17.45 -18.72 -15.83
N PHE A 260 16.30 -19.16 -15.31
CA PHE A 260 15.63 -18.42 -14.25
C PHE A 260 16.19 -18.78 -12.87
N GLU A 261 16.39 -17.76 -12.06
CA GLU A 261 16.67 -17.90 -10.65
C GLU A 261 15.36 -18.04 -9.90
N ILE A 262 15.24 -19.10 -9.07
CA ILE A 262 14.05 -19.32 -8.23
C ILE A 262 14.27 -18.56 -6.93
N VAL A 263 13.39 -17.59 -6.65
CA VAL A 263 13.52 -16.65 -5.55
C VAL A 263 12.39 -16.81 -4.54
N GLU A 264 12.73 -17.06 -3.30
CA GLU A 264 11.84 -16.96 -2.15
C GLU A 264 12.06 -15.60 -1.49
N ALA A 265 11.24 -14.61 -1.83
CA ALA A 265 11.46 -13.21 -1.44
C ALA A 265 11.43 -13.01 0.09
N GLU A 266 10.67 -13.83 0.82
CA GLU A 266 10.56 -13.79 2.28
C GLU A 266 11.88 -14.12 3.01
N ASN A 267 12.83 -14.77 2.34
CA ASN A 267 14.15 -15.10 2.90
C ASN A 267 15.17 -13.97 2.71
N LEU A 268 14.81 -12.91 1.98
CA LEU A 268 15.70 -11.80 1.63
C LEU A 268 15.35 -10.56 2.46
N SER A 269 16.38 -9.80 2.84
CA SER A 269 16.21 -8.43 3.33
C SER A 269 15.56 -7.54 2.25
N TRP A 270 14.98 -6.43 2.66
CA TRP A 270 14.43 -5.49 1.67
C TRP A 270 15.49 -4.99 0.66
N ARG A 271 16.71 -4.72 1.14
CA ARG A 271 17.80 -4.27 0.25
C ARG A 271 18.19 -5.32 -0.77
N GLU A 272 18.24 -6.59 -0.38
CA GLU A 272 18.50 -7.69 -1.31
C GLU A 272 17.36 -7.82 -2.33
N GLN A 273 16.11 -7.74 -1.89
CA GLN A 273 14.96 -7.74 -2.81
C GLN A 273 15.04 -6.57 -3.80
N ALA A 274 15.22 -5.33 -3.33
CA ALA A 274 15.30 -4.15 -4.19
C ALA A 274 16.45 -4.26 -5.22
N ASN A 275 17.63 -4.73 -4.79
CA ASN A 275 18.78 -4.96 -5.68
C ASN A 275 18.50 -6.05 -6.72
N LEU A 276 17.88 -7.14 -6.29
CA LEU A 276 17.53 -8.27 -7.14
C LEU A 276 16.60 -7.81 -8.28
N PHE A 277 15.53 -7.08 -7.94
CA PHE A 277 14.56 -6.56 -8.89
C PHE A 277 15.16 -5.47 -9.80
N ALA A 278 16.03 -4.62 -9.29
CA ALA A 278 16.74 -3.61 -10.09
C ALA A 278 17.67 -4.21 -11.14
N GLY A 279 18.14 -5.44 -10.94
CA GLY A 279 18.95 -6.20 -11.88
C GLY A 279 18.17 -7.13 -12.81
N ALA A 280 16.85 -7.21 -12.67
CA ALA A 280 16.03 -8.11 -13.45
C ALA A 280 15.77 -7.57 -14.87
N SER A 281 15.79 -8.47 -15.86
CA SER A 281 15.29 -8.24 -17.21
C SER A 281 13.92 -8.89 -17.44
N VAL A 282 13.68 -10.01 -16.77
CA VAL A 282 12.43 -10.77 -16.84
C VAL A 282 12.02 -11.22 -15.43
N ILE A 283 10.76 -11.07 -15.09
CA ILE A 283 10.16 -11.58 -13.85
C ILE A 283 8.93 -12.40 -14.20
N VAL A 284 8.87 -13.63 -13.70
CA VAL A 284 7.68 -14.48 -13.75
C VAL A 284 7.26 -14.75 -12.31
N ALA A 285 6.01 -14.48 -11.97
CA ALA A 285 5.55 -14.61 -10.59
C ALA A 285 4.05 -14.90 -10.46
N PRO A 286 3.64 -15.76 -9.54
CA PRO A 286 2.25 -15.82 -9.11
C PRO A 286 1.82 -14.51 -8.44
N HIS A 287 0.53 -14.14 -8.59
CA HIS A 287 -0.03 -12.98 -7.90
C HIS A 287 0.26 -12.99 -6.40
N GLY A 288 0.92 -11.97 -5.89
CA GLY A 288 1.30 -11.89 -4.49
C GLY A 288 2.09 -10.64 -4.13
N ALA A 289 2.18 -10.34 -2.82
CA ALA A 289 2.76 -9.08 -2.32
C ALA A 289 4.22 -8.84 -2.76
N ALA A 290 5.01 -9.89 -3.01
CA ALA A 290 6.39 -9.76 -3.50
C ALA A 290 6.48 -9.06 -4.87
N LEU A 291 5.41 -9.14 -5.70
CA LEU A 291 5.35 -8.38 -6.96
C LEU A 291 5.36 -6.86 -6.76
N ALA A 292 5.08 -6.34 -5.56
CA ALA A 292 5.25 -4.91 -5.29
C ALA A 292 6.68 -4.42 -5.58
N ASN A 293 7.67 -5.30 -5.47
CA ASN A 293 9.07 -4.99 -5.75
C ASN A 293 9.37 -4.66 -7.23
N ILE A 294 8.43 -4.91 -8.17
CA ILE A 294 8.62 -4.46 -9.57
C ILE A 294 8.77 -2.94 -9.67
N VAL A 295 8.38 -2.20 -8.63
CA VAL A 295 8.65 -0.77 -8.51
C VAL A 295 10.14 -0.43 -8.65
N PHE A 296 11.03 -1.32 -8.23
CA PHE A 296 12.49 -1.15 -8.31
C PHE A 296 13.10 -1.56 -9.66
N CYS A 297 12.32 -2.19 -10.52
CA CYS A 297 12.79 -2.60 -11.85
C CYS A 297 13.10 -1.41 -12.75
N LYS A 298 14.04 -1.62 -13.68
CA LYS A 298 14.34 -0.64 -14.71
C LYS A 298 13.23 -0.60 -15.76
N PRO A 299 12.96 0.54 -16.39
CA PRO A 299 12.08 0.60 -17.55
C PRO A 299 12.47 -0.44 -18.61
N GLY A 300 11.47 -1.06 -19.24
CA GLY A 300 11.66 -2.14 -20.21
C GLY A 300 11.78 -3.55 -19.63
N THR A 301 11.91 -3.72 -18.31
CA THR A 301 11.83 -5.06 -17.68
C THR A 301 10.49 -5.72 -18.02
N ARG A 302 10.52 -7.01 -18.39
CA ARG A 302 9.32 -7.79 -18.70
C ARG A 302 8.79 -8.47 -17.42
N VAL A 303 7.53 -8.28 -17.14
CA VAL A 303 6.83 -8.86 -15.97
C VAL A 303 5.68 -9.74 -16.45
N VAL A 304 5.72 -10.99 -16.06
CA VAL A 304 4.66 -11.97 -16.32
C VAL A 304 4.03 -12.34 -14.98
N GLU A 305 2.80 -11.92 -14.78
CA GLU A 305 2.02 -12.32 -13.60
C GLU A 305 1.25 -13.60 -13.91
N ILE A 306 1.41 -14.63 -13.07
CA ILE A 306 0.62 -15.85 -13.11
C ILE A 306 -0.64 -15.63 -12.27
N SER A 307 -1.82 -15.68 -12.87
CA SER A 307 -3.07 -15.47 -12.17
C SER A 307 -4.24 -16.22 -12.81
N THR A 308 -5.25 -16.56 -12.00
CA THR A 308 -6.55 -16.92 -12.52
C THR A 308 -7.31 -15.64 -12.92
N ARG A 309 -8.30 -15.75 -13.80
CA ARG A 309 -9.13 -14.59 -14.16
C ARG A 309 -9.87 -13.99 -12.94
N ALA A 310 -10.32 -14.84 -12.02
CA ALA A 310 -11.02 -14.41 -10.80
C ALA A 310 -10.08 -13.80 -9.76
N GLY A 311 -8.81 -14.27 -9.70
CA GLY A 311 -7.78 -13.78 -8.78
C GLY A 311 -7.07 -12.52 -9.22
N TYR A 312 -7.21 -12.14 -10.49
CA TYR A 312 -6.51 -10.99 -11.05
C TYR A 312 -7.00 -9.67 -10.45
N ARG A 313 -6.06 -8.77 -10.23
CA ARG A 313 -6.27 -7.37 -9.80
C ARG A 313 -5.42 -6.45 -10.66
N ASP A 314 -5.93 -5.26 -10.97
CA ASP A 314 -5.27 -4.29 -11.86
C ASP A 314 -4.01 -3.64 -11.26
N TRP A 315 -3.69 -3.91 -10.01
CA TRP A 315 -2.64 -3.21 -9.27
C TRP A 315 -1.25 -3.33 -9.89
N TYR A 316 -0.82 -4.54 -10.27
CA TYR A 316 0.51 -4.75 -10.86
C TYR A 316 0.58 -4.32 -12.32
N TRP A 317 -0.55 -4.40 -13.06
CA TRP A 317 -0.66 -3.84 -14.39
C TRP A 317 -0.50 -2.31 -14.36
N GLN A 318 -1.17 -1.59 -13.43
CA GLN A 318 -1.00 -0.16 -13.24
C GLN A 318 0.42 0.18 -12.79
N LEU A 319 0.97 -0.57 -11.81
CA LEU A 319 2.33 -0.37 -11.34
C LEU A 319 3.35 -0.54 -12.47
N ALA A 320 3.22 -1.58 -13.29
CA ALA A 320 4.08 -1.83 -14.43
C ALA A 320 3.98 -0.68 -15.45
N ALA A 321 2.77 -0.22 -15.76
CA ALA A 321 2.56 0.90 -16.69
C ALA A 321 3.24 2.18 -16.19
N VAL A 322 3.02 2.57 -14.93
CA VAL A 322 3.64 3.75 -14.31
C VAL A 322 5.16 3.62 -14.21
N ALA A 323 5.64 2.40 -13.95
CA ALA A 323 7.06 2.11 -13.82
C ALA A 323 7.79 1.96 -15.17
N GLY A 324 7.08 1.99 -16.31
CA GLY A 324 7.64 1.82 -17.66
C GLY A 324 8.05 0.38 -17.98
N LEU A 325 7.37 -0.61 -17.40
CA LEU A 325 7.64 -2.03 -17.58
C LEU A 325 6.70 -2.64 -18.63
N SER A 326 7.16 -3.70 -19.31
CA SER A 326 6.29 -4.54 -20.12
C SER A 326 5.55 -5.53 -19.20
N TYR A 327 4.25 -5.66 -19.37
CA TYR A 327 3.45 -6.48 -18.45
C TYR A 327 2.47 -7.37 -19.22
N GLU A 328 2.43 -8.64 -18.85
CA GLU A 328 1.47 -9.60 -19.36
C GLU A 328 0.99 -10.56 -18.28
N VAL A 329 -0.13 -11.22 -18.52
CA VAL A 329 -0.69 -12.20 -17.58
C VAL A 329 -0.70 -13.58 -18.22
N MET A 330 0.00 -14.51 -17.59
CA MET A 330 -0.12 -15.93 -17.88
C MET A 330 -1.32 -16.50 -17.12
N LYS A 331 -2.34 -16.95 -17.85
CA LYS A 331 -3.55 -17.52 -17.26
C LYS A 331 -3.24 -18.90 -16.68
N ALA A 332 -3.46 -19.06 -15.39
CA ALA A 332 -3.41 -20.35 -14.69
C ALA A 332 -4.83 -20.91 -14.47
N GLN A 333 -4.89 -22.23 -14.32
CA GLN A 333 -6.09 -22.91 -13.89
C GLN A 333 -6.17 -22.93 -12.36
N ARG A 334 -7.38 -22.90 -11.84
CA ARG A 334 -7.60 -23.03 -10.39
C ARG A 334 -7.38 -24.47 -9.96
N SER A 335 -6.67 -24.65 -8.86
CA SER A 335 -6.49 -25.95 -8.19
C SER A 335 -7.46 -26.04 -7.01
N GLY A 336 -8.34 -27.04 -7.06
CA GLY A 336 -9.32 -27.28 -6.00
C GLY A 336 -10.58 -26.40 -6.05
N SER A 337 -11.48 -26.59 -5.09
CA SER A 337 -12.70 -25.81 -4.91
C SER A 337 -12.47 -24.71 -3.87
N PHE A 338 -12.87 -23.50 -4.18
CA PHE A 338 -12.85 -22.36 -3.27
C PHE A 338 -14.17 -21.58 -3.41
N SER A 339 -14.78 -21.22 -2.29
CA SER A 339 -15.93 -20.33 -2.24
C SER A 339 -15.60 -19.13 -1.35
N GLY A 340 -15.55 -17.93 -1.92
CA GLY A 340 -15.28 -16.70 -1.19
C GLY A 340 -15.25 -15.49 -2.11
N PRO A 341 -15.28 -14.26 -1.56
CA PRO A 341 -15.35 -13.03 -2.35
C PRO A 341 -14.04 -12.73 -3.09
N TYR A 342 -12.92 -13.32 -2.67
CA TYR A 342 -11.60 -13.16 -3.30
C TYR A 342 -11.03 -14.52 -3.66
N GLU A 343 -10.52 -14.65 -4.88
CA GLU A 343 -9.83 -15.85 -5.31
C GLU A 343 -8.49 -15.98 -4.59
N ILE A 344 -8.41 -16.93 -3.67
CA ILE A 344 -7.20 -17.28 -2.92
C ILE A 344 -6.75 -18.72 -3.17
N ALA A 345 -7.44 -19.44 -4.09
CA ALA A 345 -7.12 -20.80 -4.42
C ALA A 345 -5.71 -20.96 -5.00
N ASP A 346 -5.12 -22.11 -4.77
CA ASP A 346 -3.90 -22.52 -5.45
C ASP A 346 -4.14 -22.66 -6.96
N MET A 347 -3.10 -22.58 -7.74
CA MET A 347 -3.14 -22.54 -9.19
C MET A 347 -2.34 -23.69 -9.80
N ILE A 348 -2.76 -24.13 -10.99
CA ILE A 348 -1.99 -25.05 -11.83
C ILE A 348 -1.57 -24.31 -13.10
N VAL A 349 -0.28 -24.34 -13.40
CA VAL A 349 0.30 -23.79 -14.60
C VAL A 349 0.41 -24.87 -15.67
N SER A 350 -0.15 -24.63 -16.85
CA SER A 350 0.04 -25.54 -17.99
C SER A 350 1.51 -25.48 -18.46
N ARG A 351 2.16 -26.63 -18.55
CA ARG A 351 3.52 -26.77 -19.11
C ARG A 351 3.62 -26.17 -20.50
N GLU A 352 2.69 -26.52 -21.40
CA GLU A 352 2.67 -26.04 -22.77
C GLU A 352 2.55 -24.49 -22.84
N ASN A 353 1.69 -23.89 -22.01
CA ASN A 353 1.55 -22.44 -21.97
C ASN A 353 2.82 -21.76 -21.43
N LEU A 354 3.49 -22.37 -20.46
CA LEU A 354 4.75 -21.86 -19.94
C LEU A 354 5.85 -21.95 -20.99
N GLU A 355 6.00 -23.10 -21.66
CA GLU A 355 7.02 -23.28 -22.72
C GLU A 355 6.82 -22.27 -23.86
N ARG A 356 5.58 -22.08 -24.33
CA ARG A 356 5.21 -21.06 -25.33
C ARG A 356 5.54 -19.64 -24.87
N LEU A 357 5.25 -19.31 -23.62
CA LEU A 357 5.64 -18.02 -23.03
C LEU A 357 7.17 -17.85 -23.07
N LEU A 358 7.92 -18.86 -22.63
CA LEU A 358 9.37 -18.81 -22.54
C LEU A 358 10.08 -18.69 -23.89
N GLU A 359 9.43 -19.11 -24.97
CA GLU A 359 9.92 -18.89 -26.35
C GLU A 359 9.80 -17.42 -26.78
N SER A 360 8.87 -16.67 -26.20
CA SER A 360 8.66 -15.24 -26.48
C SER A 360 9.50 -14.31 -25.60
N LEU A 361 10.07 -14.84 -24.51
CA LEU A 361 10.90 -14.10 -23.56
C LEU A 361 12.39 -14.17 -23.91
#